data_8f5bf1fc8da14451f3a49d9fd7cbd0df
#
_entry.id   8f5bf1fc8da14451f3a49d9fd7cbd0df
#
_cell.length_a   1.000
_cell.length_b   1.000
_cell.length_c   1.000
_cell.angle_alpha   90.00
_cell.angle_beta   90.00
_cell.angle_gamma   90.00
#
_symmetry.space_group_name_H-M   'P 1'
#
loop_
_entity.id
_entity.type
_entity.pdbx_description
1 polymer ?
#
loop_
_entity_poly.entity_id
_entity_poly.type
_entity_poly.pdbx_seq_one_letter_code
_entity_poly.pdbx_strand_id
1 'polypeptide(L)'
;MSEQMRIMRSKELPEEFRDRIVARHRSGQGYKKISAALKVPKSTVASIILKWKTFGTTRTLPRAGRPAKLSYRGRRALVREVKKNPKITVAELQRCSREMGESYRKSTITAALHQSGLHGRAARRKPLLSARHMKARMEFAKKHLKDSKIVRNKILWSDETKIELFGLNSKRYVWRKPGTAHHLSNTVPTVKHGGGSIMLWGCFSAAGTGRLVAIEGKMNAAKYRDILDENLFQSAQDLRLGRRFTFQQDNDPKHTAKITKEWLHNNSVTVLEWPSQSPDLNPIEHLWRDLKMAVHQRLPSNLTELERICKEEWQRIPKSRCEKLVASFPKKLMAVLDQKGASTKY
;
A
#
# COMPACT_ATOMS: atom_id res chain seq x y z
N MET A 1 5.57 -51.55 -34.30
CA MET A 1 5.47 -51.31 -32.85
C MET A 1 4.44 -50.21 -32.66
N SER A 2 3.34 -50.51 -31.97
CA SER A 2 2.18 -49.60 -31.85
C SER A 2 2.52 -48.32 -31.08
N GLU A 3 1.89 -47.23 -31.41
CA GLU A 3 2.03 -45.93 -30.78
C GLU A 3 1.87 -45.95 -29.24
N GLN A 4 1.10 -46.92 -28.73
CA GLN A 4 0.95 -47.19 -27.29
C GLN A 4 2.28 -47.67 -26.63
N MET A 5 3.17 -48.35 -27.35
CA MET A 5 4.48 -48.73 -26.79
C MET A 5 5.48 -47.58 -26.72
N ARG A 6 5.30 -46.53 -27.54
CA ARG A 6 6.15 -45.32 -27.53
C ARG A 6 5.80 -44.37 -26.38
N ILE A 7 4.53 -44.35 -25.98
CA ILE A 7 4.02 -43.51 -24.86
C ILE A 7 4.47 -44.07 -23.49
N MET A 8 4.66 -45.41 -23.37
CA MET A 8 5.07 -46.04 -22.11
C MET A 8 6.56 -45.85 -21.75
N ARG A 9 7.40 -45.33 -22.68
CA ARG A 9 8.85 -45.11 -22.41
C ARG A 9 9.17 -43.84 -21.64
N SER A 10 8.24 -42.91 -21.48
CA SER A 10 8.51 -41.57 -20.87
C SER A 10 7.62 -41.21 -19.67
N LYS A 11 6.63 -42.02 -19.31
CA LYS A 11 5.72 -41.71 -18.19
C LYS A 11 5.76 -42.83 -17.13
N GLU A 12 5.79 -42.39 -15.87
CA GLU A 12 5.64 -43.30 -14.74
C GLU A 12 4.28 -44.05 -14.83
N LEU A 13 4.26 -45.36 -14.55
CA LEU A 13 3.01 -46.13 -14.58
C LEU A 13 1.98 -45.54 -13.62
N PRO A 14 0.68 -45.54 -13.97
CA PRO A 14 -0.41 -45.09 -13.10
C PRO A 14 -0.37 -45.83 -11.74
N GLU A 15 -0.80 -45.16 -10.67
CA GLU A 15 -0.78 -45.71 -9.30
C GLU A 15 -1.55 -47.00 -9.21
N GLU A 16 -2.75 -47.07 -9.76
CA GLU A 16 -3.57 -48.28 -9.81
C GLU A 16 -2.86 -49.45 -10.47
N PHE A 17 -2.04 -49.20 -11.49
CA PHE A 17 -1.29 -50.24 -12.18
C PHE A 17 -0.12 -50.73 -11.33
N ARG A 18 0.51 -49.86 -10.57
CA ARG A 18 1.58 -50.20 -9.60
C ARG A 18 1.01 -51.03 -8.44
N ASP A 19 -0.18 -50.70 -7.97
CA ASP A 19 -0.90 -51.45 -6.92
C ASP A 19 -1.26 -52.84 -7.39
N ARG A 20 -1.68 -53.03 -8.63
CA ARG A 20 -1.93 -54.32 -9.23
C ARG A 20 -0.68 -55.20 -9.29
N ILE A 21 0.50 -54.63 -9.54
CA ILE A 21 1.78 -55.34 -9.49
C ILE A 21 2.06 -55.84 -8.07
N VAL A 22 1.85 -54.98 -7.05
CA VAL A 22 2.07 -55.34 -5.65
C VAL A 22 1.04 -56.39 -5.18
N ALA A 23 -0.23 -56.26 -5.56
CA ALA A 23 -1.28 -57.21 -5.22
C ALA A 23 -0.96 -58.63 -5.77
N ARG A 24 -0.50 -58.74 -7.00
CA ARG A 24 -0.08 -60.01 -7.60
C ARG A 24 1.18 -60.60 -6.93
N HIS A 25 2.10 -59.74 -6.47
CA HIS A 25 3.25 -60.20 -5.72
C HIS A 25 2.83 -60.74 -4.33
N ARG A 26 1.89 -60.08 -3.67
CA ARG A 26 1.33 -60.56 -2.40
C ARG A 26 0.62 -61.93 -2.53
N SER A 27 0.00 -62.21 -3.68
CA SER A 27 -0.62 -63.48 -3.97
C SER A 27 0.39 -64.59 -4.38
N GLY A 28 1.70 -64.38 -4.16
CA GLY A 28 2.75 -65.34 -4.39
C GLY A 28 3.25 -65.43 -5.85
N GLN A 29 2.82 -64.56 -6.76
CA GLN A 29 3.30 -64.59 -8.14
C GLN A 29 4.72 -64.05 -8.26
N GLY A 30 5.58 -64.83 -8.96
CA GLY A 30 6.95 -64.43 -9.24
C GLY A 30 7.05 -63.34 -10.29
N TYR A 31 8.13 -62.56 -10.26
CA TYR A 31 8.35 -61.39 -11.12
C TYR A 31 8.20 -61.67 -12.63
N LYS A 32 8.60 -62.84 -13.13
CA LYS A 32 8.42 -63.25 -14.53
C LYS A 32 6.95 -63.40 -14.91
N LYS A 33 6.13 -64.04 -14.05
CA LYS A 33 4.67 -64.20 -14.28
C LYS A 33 3.93 -62.88 -14.26
N ILE A 34 4.29 -61.98 -13.31
CA ILE A 34 3.71 -60.63 -13.21
C ILE A 34 4.08 -59.81 -14.46
N SER A 35 5.34 -59.84 -14.89
CA SER A 35 5.85 -59.15 -16.08
C SER A 35 5.09 -59.58 -17.35
N ALA A 36 4.91 -60.90 -17.54
CA ALA A 36 4.18 -61.44 -18.68
C ALA A 36 2.68 -61.06 -18.65
N ALA A 37 2.03 -61.24 -17.50
CA ALA A 37 0.60 -60.96 -17.34
C ALA A 37 0.21 -59.48 -17.49
N LEU A 38 1.07 -58.56 -17.08
CA LEU A 38 0.81 -57.10 -17.14
C LEU A 38 1.53 -56.41 -18.31
N LYS A 39 2.28 -57.16 -19.13
CA LYS A 39 3.07 -56.65 -20.26
C LYS A 39 4.02 -55.52 -19.85
N VAL A 40 4.65 -55.62 -18.70
CA VAL A 40 5.59 -54.62 -18.14
C VAL A 40 6.99 -55.26 -18.01
N PRO A 41 8.07 -54.56 -18.31
CA PRO A 41 9.42 -55.06 -18.14
C PRO A 41 9.68 -55.60 -16.71
N LYS A 42 10.35 -56.74 -16.60
CA LYS A 42 10.69 -57.42 -15.32
C LYS A 42 11.44 -56.48 -14.36
N SER A 43 12.32 -55.60 -14.90
CA SER A 43 13.05 -54.57 -14.14
C SER A 43 12.11 -53.55 -13.49
N THR A 44 11.05 -53.12 -14.20
CA THR A 44 10.03 -52.22 -13.67
C THR A 44 9.22 -52.87 -12.57
N VAL A 45 8.81 -54.14 -12.75
CA VAL A 45 8.11 -54.92 -11.71
C VAL A 45 8.99 -55.03 -10.45
N ALA A 46 10.29 -55.40 -10.62
CA ALA A 46 11.23 -55.48 -9.50
C ALA A 46 11.41 -54.15 -8.77
N SER A 47 11.55 -53.05 -9.50
CA SER A 47 11.70 -51.69 -8.91
C SER A 47 10.47 -51.28 -8.11
N ILE A 48 9.28 -51.53 -8.60
CA ILE A 48 8.02 -51.20 -7.91
C ILE A 48 7.88 -52.05 -6.63
N ILE A 49 8.14 -53.33 -6.70
CA ILE A 49 8.05 -54.23 -5.54
C ILE A 49 9.12 -53.85 -4.49
N LEU A 50 10.36 -53.55 -4.93
CA LEU A 50 11.44 -53.14 -4.02
C LEU A 50 11.04 -51.83 -3.32
N LYS A 51 10.54 -50.86 -4.08
CA LYS A 51 10.05 -49.58 -3.53
C LYS A 51 8.94 -49.82 -2.50
N TRP A 52 7.97 -50.67 -2.83
CA TRP A 52 6.90 -51.00 -1.90
C TRP A 52 7.43 -51.71 -0.63
N LYS A 53 8.37 -52.62 -0.75
CA LYS A 53 9.00 -53.28 0.40
C LYS A 53 9.76 -52.30 1.30
N THR A 54 10.42 -51.29 0.70
CA THR A 54 11.24 -50.29 1.43
C THR A 54 10.40 -49.21 2.08
N PHE A 55 9.36 -48.71 1.41
CA PHE A 55 8.62 -47.50 1.81
C PHE A 55 7.13 -47.77 2.13
N GLY A 56 6.65 -49.01 1.99
CA GLY A 56 5.24 -49.35 2.23
C GLY A 56 4.23 -48.76 1.26
N THR A 57 4.68 -48.06 0.20
CA THR A 57 3.82 -47.35 -0.73
C THR A 57 4.24 -47.55 -2.19
N THR A 58 3.26 -47.52 -3.09
CA THR A 58 3.43 -47.47 -4.54
C THR A 58 3.45 -46.06 -5.10
N ARG A 59 3.05 -45.05 -4.29
CA ARG A 59 3.01 -43.63 -4.66
C ARG A 59 4.39 -43.09 -4.98
N THR A 60 4.43 -42.13 -5.90
CA THR A 60 5.66 -41.40 -6.22
C THR A 60 6.08 -40.53 -5.04
N LEU A 61 7.19 -40.88 -4.42
CA LEU A 61 7.74 -40.10 -3.33
C LEU A 61 8.39 -38.83 -3.88
N PRO A 62 8.29 -37.71 -3.15
CA PRO A 62 8.99 -36.46 -3.51
C PRO A 62 10.49 -36.74 -3.66
N ARG A 63 11.06 -36.32 -4.80
CA ARG A 63 12.52 -36.39 -4.99
C ARG A 63 13.20 -35.34 -4.14
N ALA A 64 14.34 -35.65 -3.55
CA ALA A 64 15.13 -34.73 -2.74
C ALA A 64 15.52 -33.43 -3.47
N GLY A 65 15.46 -33.42 -4.81
CA GLY A 65 15.81 -32.26 -5.62
C GLY A 65 17.30 -31.90 -5.53
N ARG A 66 17.66 -30.75 -6.09
CA ARG A 66 19.01 -30.21 -5.98
C ARG A 66 19.24 -29.69 -4.56
N PRO A 67 20.36 -30.03 -3.89
CA PRO A 67 20.69 -29.45 -2.58
C PRO A 67 20.62 -27.90 -2.59
N ALA A 68 20.09 -27.34 -1.53
CA ALA A 68 19.99 -25.88 -1.40
C ALA A 68 21.38 -25.25 -1.39
N LYS A 69 21.62 -24.25 -2.25
CA LYS A 69 22.90 -23.53 -2.31
C LYS A 69 23.20 -22.69 -1.07
N LEU A 70 22.18 -22.38 -0.28
CA LEU A 70 22.25 -21.58 0.91
C LEU A 70 21.93 -22.43 2.13
N SER A 71 22.88 -22.50 3.07
CA SER A 71 22.71 -23.23 4.32
C SER A 71 21.58 -22.59 5.17
N TYR A 72 20.98 -23.38 6.06
CA TYR A 72 19.99 -22.85 7.01
C TYR A 72 20.60 -21.78 7.92
N ARG A 73 21.86 -21.95 8.33
CA ARG A 73 22.63 -20.96 9.10
C ARG A 73 22.83 -19.68 8.32
N GLY A 74 23.26 -19.75 7.07
CA GLY A 74 23.44 -18.59 6.18
C GLY A 74 22.14 -17.83 5.95
N ARG A 75 21.02 -18.54 5.73
CA ARG A 75 19.69 -17.91 5.60
C ARG A 75 19.32 -17.12 6.87
N ARG A 76 19.48 -17.71 8.04
CA ARG A 76 19.20 -17.02 9.32
C ARG A 76 20.08 -15.80 9.51
N ALA A 77 21.35 -15.87 9.14
CA ALA A 77 22.28 -14.74 9.21
C ALA A 77 21.83 -13.59 8.30
N LEU A 78 21.51 -13.85 7.03
CA LEU A 78 20.98 -12.84 6.09
C LEU A 78 19.69 -12.18 6.61
N VAL A 79 18.74 -12.98 7.11
CA VAL A 79 17.49 -12.45 7.68
C VAL A 79 17.75 -11.58 8.90
N ARG A 80 18.73 -11.93 9.76
CA ARG A 80 19.11 -11.14 10.92
C ARG A 80 19.67 -9.78 10.50
N GLU A 81 20.58 -9.75 9.51
CA GLU A 81 21.15 -8.50 9.00
C GLU A 81 20.08 -7.57 8.41
N VAL A 82 19.16 -8.10 7.60
CA VAL A 82 18.03 -7.32 7.06
C VAL A 82 17.12 -6.78 8.17
N LYS A 83 16.86 -7.56 9.22
CA LYS A 83 16.06 -7.10 10.38
C LYS A 83 16.78 -6.02 11.17
N LYS A 84 18.11 -6.11 11.29
CA LYS A 84 18.95 -5.11 11.96
C LYS A 84 19.03 -3.81 11.15
N ASN A 85 19.24 -3.92 9.84
CA ASN A 85 19.24 -2.78 8.92
C ASN A 85 18.31 -3.02 7.73
N PRO A 86 17.01 -2.63 7.81
CA PRO A 86 16.07 -2.82 6.71
C PRO A 86 16.40 -2.08 5.41
N LYS A 87 17.33 -1.13 5.45
CA LYS A 87 17.78 -0.35 4.28
C LYS A 87 18.98 -0.96 3.57
N ILE A 88 19.52 -2.06 4.07
CA ILE A 88 20.68 -2.75 3.49
C ILE A 88 20.38 -3.20 2.05
N THR A 89 21.32 -3.00 1.16
CA THR A 89 21.21 -3.43 -0.24
C THR A 89 21.61 -4.90 -0.41
N VAL A 90 21.13 -5.54 -1.49
CA VAL A 90 21.54 -6.92 -1.81
C VAL A 90 23.05 -7.02 -2.06
N ALA A 91 23.68 -5.95 -2.56
CA ALA A 91 25.13 -5.90 -2.77
C ALA A 91 25.91 -5.90 -1.45
N GLU A 92 25.42 -5.15 -0.45
CA GLU A 92 26.00 -5.14 0.89
C GLU A 92 25.79 -6.50 1.59
N LEU A 93 24.62 -7.10 1.50
CA LEU A 93 24.38 -8.45 2.02
C LEU A 93 25.31 -9.49 1.38
N GLN A 94 25.62 -9.32 0.09
CA GLN A 94 26.57 -10.19 -0.60
C GLN A 94 28.00 -9.99 -0.06
N ARG A 95 28.40 -8.77 0.27
CA ARG A 95 29.70 -8.50 0.91
C ARG A 95 29.75 -9.12 2.30
N CYS A 96 28.75 -8.87 3.14
CA CYS A 96 28.67 -9.46 4.49
C CYS A 96 28.70 -11.02 4.45
N SER A 97 28.07 -11.64 3.46
CA SER A 97 28.11 -13.10 3.34
C SER A 97 29.51 -13.63 2.98
N ARG A 98 30.29 -12.89 2.18
CA ARG A 98 31.68 -13.23 1.87
C ARG A 98 32.58 -13.12 3.09
N GLU A 99 32.41 -12.07 3.90
CA GLU A 99 33.13 -11.86 5.16
C GLU A 99 32.85 -13.00 6.15
N MET A 100 31.66 -13.62 6.09
CA MET A 100 31.32 -14.82 6.88
C MET A 100 31.79 -16.14 6.25
N GLY A 101 32.60 -16.09 5.20
CA GLY A 101 33.12 -17.26 4.48
C GLY A 101 32.14 -17.91 3.49
N GLU A 102 30.98 -17.31 3.24
CA GLU A 102 29.95 -17.86 2.35
C GLU A 102 29.69 -16.93 1.17
N SER A 103 30.07 -17.35 -0.04
CA SER A 103 29.85 -16.54 -1.25
C SER A 103 28.55 -16.91 -1.98
N TYR A 104 27.56 -16.04 -1.91
CA TYR A 104 26.28 -16.24 -2.59
C TYR A 104 26.07 -15.25 -3.74
N ARG A 105 25.36 -15.70 -4.79
CA ARG A 105 24.88 -14.80 -5.84
C ARG A 105 23.73 -13.93 -5.33
N LYS A 106 23.60 -12.71 -5.88
CA LYS A 106 22.50 -11.78 -5.55
C LYS A 106 21.12 -12.43 -5.70
N SER A 107 20.91 -13.23 -6.76
CA SER A 107 19.65 -13.97 -6.97
C SER A 107 19.35 -14.98 -5.86
N THR A 108 20.37 -15.69 -5.35
CA THR A 108 20.23 -16.65 -4.24
C THR A 108 19.83 -15.92 -2.95
N ILE A 109 20.48 -14.79 -2.64
CA ILE A 109 20.15 -13.95 -1.48
C ILE A 109 18.71 -13.44 -1.59
N THR A 110 18.33 -12.88 -2.75
CA THR A 110 16.97 -12.38 -2.98
C THR A 110 15.92 -13.48 -2.83
N ALA A 111 16.15 -14.67 -3.40
CA ALA A 111 15.25 -15.81 -3.28
C ALA A 111 15.09 -16.26 -1.81
N ALA A 112 16.19 -16.30 -1.05
CA ALA A 112 16.17 -16.68 0.37
C ALA A 112 15.40 -15.66 1.23
N LEU A 113 15.54 -14.37 0.95
CA LEU A 113 14.79 -13.30 1.62
C LEU A 113 13.29 -13.40 1.29
N HIS A 114 12.92 -13.63 0.01
CA HIS A 114 11.53 -13.83 -0.40
C HIS A 114 10.89 -15.04 0.29
N GLN A 115 11.60 -16.17 0.35
CA GLN A 115 11.16 -17.38 1.06
C GLN A 115 10.97 -17.13 2.58
N SER A 116 11.67 -16.12 3.12
CA SER A 116 11.53 -15.68 4.52
C SER A 116 10.50 -14.56 4.70
N GLY A 117 9.69 -14.25 3.68
CA GLY A 117 8.65 -13.22 3.71
C GLY A 117 9.19 -11.78 3.60
N LEU A 118 10.48 -11.60 3.30
CA LEU A 118 11.09 -10.28 3.16
C LEU A 118 11.17 -9.88 1.69
N HIS A 119 10.50 -8.78 1.34
CA HIS A 119 10.45 -8.28 -0.03
C HIS A 119 10.96 -6.83 -0.09
N GLY A 120 11.80 -6.53 -1.08
CA GLY A 120 12.22 -5.16 -1.37
C GLY A 120 11.01 -4.29 -1.77
N ARG A 121 10.83 -3.16 -1.11
CA ARG A 121 9.79 -2.17 -1.39
C ARG A 121 10.36 -0.79 -1.27
N ALA A 122 9.86 0.17 -2.05
CA ALA A 122 10.21 1.57 -1.90
C ALA A 122 9.81 2.06 -0.51
N ALA A 123 10.74 2.68 0.22
CA ALA A 123 10.47 3.28 1.50
C ALA A 123 9.49 4.45 1.33
N ARG A 124 8.43 4.48 2.13
CA ARG A 124 7.48 5.57 2.11
C ARG A 124 8.07 6.79 2.82
N ARG A 125 7.92 7.96 2.19
CA ARG A 125 8.22 9.22 2.87
C ARG A 125 7.10 9.51 3.87
N LYS A 126 7.47 9.70 5.14
CA LYS A 126 6.57 10.03 6.24
C LYS A 126 7.25 11.07 7.12
N PRO A 127 6.50 11.96 7.80
CA PRO A 127 7.08 12.89 8.75
C PRO A 127 7.93 12.16 9.80
N LEU A 128 9.04 12.77 10.20
CA LEU A 128 9.86 12.26 11.31
C LEU A 128 9.17 12.62 12.62
N LEU A 129 8.63 11.61 13.30
CA LEU A 129 7.97 11.80 14.58
C LEU A 129 8.96 11.68 15.73
N SER A 130 9.07 12.73 16.54
CA SER A 130 9.78 12.67 17.83
C SER A 130 8.95 11.91 18.88
N ALA A 131 9.58 11.50 19.98
CA ALA A 131 8.87 10.89 21.11
C ALA A 131 7.72 11.78 21.64
N ARG A 132 7.92 13.12 21.66
CA ARG A 132 6.88 14.09 22.03
C ARG A 132 5.69 14.03 21.07
N HIS A 133 5.94 13.99 19.75
CA HIS A 133 4.88 13.87 18.76
C HIS A 133 4.10 12.56 18.92
N MET A 134 4.80 11.43 19.10
CA MET A 134 4.15 10.13 19.30
C MET A 134 3.29 10.12 20.57
N LYS A 135 3.78 10.71 21.68
CA LYS A 135 3.00 10.84 22.92
C LYS A 135 1.73 11.66 22.71
N ALA A 136 1.84 12.86 22.11
CA ALA A 136 0.69 13.72 21.82
C ALA A 136 -0.35 13.04 20.92
N ARG A 137 0.10 12.28 19.90
CA ARG A 137 -0.77 11.48 19.02
C ARG A 137 -1.52 10.39 19.79
N MET A 138 -0.85 9.71 20.72
CA MET A 138 -1.50 8.69 21.57
C MET A 138 -2.53 9.32 22.52
N GLU A 139 -2.19 10.47 23.15
CA GLU A 139 -3.11 11.19 24.02
C GLU A 139 -4.34 11.65 23.26
N PHE A 140 -4.16 12.24 22.09
CA PHE A 140 -5.23 12.62 21.19
C PHE A 140 -6.12 11.41 20.83
N ALA A 141 -5.50 10.30 20.43
CA ALA A 141 -6.25 9.10 20.06
C ALA A 141 -7.05 8.55 21.23
N LYS A 142 -6.49 8.50 22.45
CA LYS A 142 -7.20 8.07 23.67
C LYS A 142 -8.39 8.99 24.00
N LYS A 143 -8.20 10.31 23.88
CA LYS A 143 -9.21 11.34 24.16
C LYS A 143 -10.42 11.20 23.23
N HIS A 144 -10.17 11.01 21.92
CA HIS A 144 -11.20 11.08 20.87
C HIS A 144 -11.71 9.71 20.37
N LEU A 145 -11.13 8.58 20.82
CA LEU A 145 -11.56 7.25 20.39
C LEU A 145 -13.02 6.95 20.77
N LYS A 146 -13.46 7.45 21.92
CA LYS A 146 -14.81 7.24 22.48
C LYS A 146 -15.82 8.30 22.04
N ASP A 147 -15.41 9.28 21.24
CA ASP A 147 -16.34 10.30 20.75
C ASP A 147 -17.52 9.65 20.03
N SER A 148 -18.73 10.14 20.30
CA SER A 148 -19.94 9.64 19.65
C SER A 148 -19.94 9.98 18.16
N LYS A 149 -20.73 9.27 17.36
CA LYS A 149 -20.97 9.58 15.96
C LYS A 149 -21.47 11.01 15.78
N ILE A 150 -22.30 11.50 16.70
CA ILE A 150 -22.86 12.87 16.67
C ILE A 150 -21.74 13.91 16.79
N VAL A 151 -20.82 13.73 17.73
CA VAL A 151 -19.66 14.64 17.92
C VAL A 151 -18.80 14.66 16.64
N ARG A 152 -18.44 13.50 16.12
CA ARG A 152 -17.62 13.40 14.91
C ARG A 152 -18.28 14.01 13.68
N ASN A 153 -19.59 13.88 13.53
CA ASN A 153 -20.32 14.44 12.42
C ASN A 153 -20.41 15.99 12.48
N LYS A 154 -20.19 16.58 13.65
CA LYS A 154 -20.11 18.03 13.84
C LYS A 154 -18.71 18.62 13.64
N ILE A 155 -17.73 17.81 13.27
CA ILE A 155 -16.37 18.30 12.96
C ILE A 155 -16.36 18.79 11.51
N LEU A 156 -15.94 20.04 11.33
CA LEU A 156 -15.59 20.61 10.04
C LEU A 156 -14.07 20.45 9.85
N TRP A 157 -13.71 19.54 8.98
CA TRP A 157 -12.32 19.20 8.64
C TRP A 157 -11.82 20.17 7.58
N SER A 158 -10.64 20.74 7.76
CA SER A 158 -10.05 21.62 6.77
C SER A 158 -8.57 21.35 6.56
N ASP A 159 -8.06 21.81 5.43
CA ASP A 159 -6.64 21.79 5.08
C ASP A 159 -6.38 22.57 3.80
N GLU A 160 -5.10 22.77 3.48
CA GLU A 160 -4.66 23.30 2.21
C GLU A 160 -4.05 22.20 1.32
N THR A 161 -4.22 22.38 0.02
CA THR A 161 -3.57 21.49 -0.95
C THR A 161 -3.01 22.26 -2.12
N LYS A 162 -1.83 21.85 -2.57
CA LYS A 162 -1.22 22.29 -3.83
C LYS A 162 -1.56 21.31 -4.94
N ILE A 163 -2.04 21.83 -6.06
CA ILE A 163 -2.29 21.04 -7.28
C ILE A 163 -1.45 21.64 -8.41
N GLU A 164 -0.56 20.82 -8.96
CA GLU A 164 0.33 21.18 -10.06
C GLU A 164 -0.35 20.84 -11.39
N LEU A 165 -0.22 21.72 -12.38
CA LEU A 165 -0.83 21.51 -13.70
C LEU A 165 -0.27 20.27 -14.40
N PHE A 166 1.07 20.12 -14.42
CA PHE A 166 1.78 19.00 -15.05
C PHE A 166 2.76 18.32 -14.08
N GLY A 167 2.42 18.22 -12.80
CA GLY A 167 3.28 17.65 -11.76
C GLY A 167 3.44 16.14 -11.85
N LEU A 168 4.29 15.61 -10.97
CA LEU A 168 4.60 14.16 -10.86
C LEU A 168 3.36 13.27 -10.65
N ASN A 169 2.26 13.84 -10.19
CA ASN A 169 1.00 13.13 -9.97
C ASN A 169 0.15 13.01 -11.25
N SER A 170 0.47 13.77 -12.31
CA SER A 170 -0.23 13.72 -13.60
C SER A 170 0.33 12.65 -14.54
N LYS A 171 0.49 11.42 -14.04
CA LYS A 171 0.99 10.30 -14.86
C LYS A 171 0.06 10.06 -16.05
N ARG A 172 0.51 10.43 -17.24
CA ARG A 172 -0.17 10.17 -18.50
C ARG A 172 0.36 8.85 -19.06
N TYR A 173 -0.52 7.91 -19.35
CA TYR A 173 -0.18 6.64 -19.98
C TYR A 173 -0.51 6.70 -21.46
N VAL A 174 0.41 6.16 -22.30
CA VAL A 174 0.20 6.03 -23.73
C VAL A 174 0.34 4.56 -24.15
N TRP A 175 -0.49 4.14 -25.06
CA TRP A 175 -0.35 2.84 -25.71
C TRP A 175 0.68 2.97 -26.83
N ARG A 176 1.81 2.28 -26.72
CA ARG A 176 2.89 2.34 -27.70
C ARG A 176 3.51 0.98 -27.98
N LYS A 177 4.10 0.83 -29.17
CA LYS A 177 4.90 -0.34 -29.51
C LYS A 177 6.25 -0.32 -28.77
N PRO A 178 6.86 -1.49 -28.49
CA PRO A 178 8.24 -1.54 -27.98
C PRO A 178 9.19 -0.75 -28.90
N GLY A 179 10.16 -0.04 -28.32
CA GLY A 179 11.14 0.76 -29.07
C GLY A 179 10.67 2.16 -29.48
N THR A 180 9.37 2.53 -29.34
CA THR A 180 8.84 3.83 -29.77
C THR A 180 8.69 4.86 -28.64
N ALA A 181 9.46 4.73 -27.55
CA ALA A 181 9.33 5.58 -26.37
C ALA A 181 9.60 7.07 -26.65
N HIS A 182 10.46 7.38 -27.61
CA HIS A 182 10.91 8.74 -27.93
C HIS A 182 10.16 9.38 -29.10
N HIS A 183 9.17 8.73 -29.69
CA HIS A 183 8.33 9.36 -30.70
C HIS A 183 7.51 10.49 -30.06
N LEU A 184 7.39 11.63 -30.77
CA LEU A 184 6.67 12.82 -30.29
C LEU A 184 5.25 12.49 -29.81
N SER A 185 4.53 11.63 -30.52
CA SER A 185 3.18 11.16 -30.16
C SER A 185 3.13 10.40 -28.84
N ASN A 186 4.25 9.86 -28.37
CA ASN A 186 4.37 9.04 -27.16
C ASN A 186 5.06 9.76 -26.00
N THR A 187 5.41 11.05 -26.20
CA THR A 187 6.09 11.89 -25.20
C THR A 187 5.17 13.01 -24.71
N VAL A 188 5.39 13.45 -23.49
CA VAL A 188 4.77 14.64 -22.94
C VAL A 188 5.83 15.73 -22.87
N PRO A 189 5.58 16.94 -23.42
CA PRO A 189 6.55 18.03 -23.38
C PRO A 189 6.94 18.36 -21.93
N THR A 190 8.23 18.58 -21.71
CA THR A 190 8.73 19.08 -20.43
C THR A 190 8.42 20.56 -20.32
N VAL A 191 7.71 20.96 -19.27
CA VAL A 191 7.36 22.35 -19.01
C VAL A 191 8.12 22.84 -17.78
N LYS A 192 8.72 24.04 -17.85
CA LYS A 192 9.39 24.66 -16.70
C LYS A 192 8.42 24.76 -15.52
N HIS A 193 8.90 24.43 -14.33
CA HIS A 193 8.12 24.48 -13.08
C HIS A 193 6.78 23.72 -13.11
N GLY A 194 6.67 22.67 -13.92
CA GLY A 194 5.45 21.86 -14.02
C GLY A 194 4.23 22.61 -14.58
N GLY A 195 4.44 23.71 -15.33
CA GLY A 195 3.37 24.54 -15.89
C GLY A 195 2.65 25.43 -14.87
N GLY A 196 3.17 25.49 -13.64
CA GLY A 196 2.56 26.22 -12.52
C GLY A 196 1.69 25.32 -11.62
N SER A 197 1.15 25.94 -10.60
CA SER A 197 0.32 25.26 -9.60
C SER A 197 -0.66 26.24 -8.96
N ILE A 198 -1.77 25.71 -8.48
CA ILE A 198 -2.71 26.45 -7.63
C ILE A 198 -2.63 25.92 -6.20
N MET A 199 -2.82 26.81 -5.24
CA MET A 199 -3.01 26.48 -3.85
C MET A 199 -4.49 26.63 -3.53
N LEU A 200 -5.08 25.64 -2.89
CA LEU A 200 -6.50 25.62 -2.53
C LEU A 200 -6.63 25.42 -1.03
N TRP A 201 -7.54 26.13 -0.40
CA TRP A 201 -8.08 25.80 0.91
C TRP A 201 -9.46 25.18 0.72
N GLY A 202 -9.78 24.17 1.53
CA GLY A 202 -11.09 23.56 1.49
C GLY A 202 -11.47 22.91 2.80
N CYS A 203 -12.77 22.66 2.97
CA CYS A 203 -13.29 21.99 4.15
C CYS A 203 -14.42 21.02 3.80
N PHE A 204 -14.65 20.06 4.69
CA PHE A 204 -15.73 19.09 4.55
C PHE A 204 -16.21 18.56 5.91
N SER A 205 -17.36 17.94 5.92
CA SER A 205 -17.89 17.21 7.07
C SER A 205 -18.53 15.89 6.64
N ALA A 206 -19.13 15.17 7.56
CA ALA A 206 -19.94 14.00 7.20
C ALA A 206 -21.13 14.34 6.29
N ALA A 207 -21.58 15.61 6.29
CA ALA A 207 -22.70 16.08 5.46
C ALA A 207 -22.33 16.30 3.99
N GLY A 208 -21.04 16.41 3.67
CA GLY A 208 -20.54 16.66 2.31
C GLY A 208 -19.32 17.57 2.29
N THR A 209 -18.97 18.05 1.10
CA THR A 209 -17.91 19.05 0.87
C THR A 209 -18.44 20.45 1.14
N GLY A 210 -17.65 21.29 1.85
CA GLY A 210 -17.87 22.71 2.00
C GLY A 210 -17.21 23.51 0.88
N ARG A 211 -16.90 24.76 1.14
CA ARG A 211 -16.28 25.65 0.15
C ARG A 211 -14.86 25.20 -0.21
N LEU A 212 -14.48 25.47 -1.45
CA LEU A 212 -13.14 25.31 -1.99
C LEU A 212 -12.70 26.67 -2.57
N VAL A 213 -11.59 27.21 -2.05
CA VAL A 213 -11.13 28.58 -2.35
C VAL A 213 -9.71 28.53 -2.88
N ALA A 214 -9.45 29.24 -3.97
CA ALA A 214 -8.09 29.43 -4.48
C ALA A 214 -7.36 30.49 -3.65
N ILE A 215 -6.10 30.17 -3.31
CA ILE A 215 -5.22 31.05 -2.54
C ILE A 215 -4.20 31.67 -3.47
N GLU A 216 -4.30 32.95 -3.70
CA GLU A 216 -3.36 33.69 -4.52
C GLU A 216 -2.09 34.04 -3.73
N GLY A 217 -0.91 33.81 -4.33
CA GLY A 217 0.38 34.14 -3.75
C GLY A 217 0.71 33.37 -2.46
N LYS A 218 1.49 33.97 -1.57
CA LYS A 218 1.86 33.38 -0.30
C LYS A 218 0.76 33.56 0.76
N MET A 219 0.36 32.49 1.40
CA MET A 219 -0.57 32.54 2.52
C MET A 219 0.18 32.84 3.83
N ASN A 220 -0.13 33.97 4.45
CA ASN A 220 0.27 34.33 5.80
C ASN A 220 -0.92 34.23 6.77
N ALA A 221 -0.73 34.55 8.04
CA ALA A 221 -1.76 34.43 9.05
C ALA A 221 -2.95 35.40 8.82
N ALA A 222 -2.71 36.61 8.30
CA ALA A 222 -3.78 37.55 7.97
C ALA A 222 -4.66 37.00 6.83
N LYS A 223 -4.05 36.55 5.75
CA LYS A 223 -4.77 35.95 4.63
C LYS A 223 -5.52 34.69 5.02
N TYR A 224 -4.93 33.86 5.91
CA TYR A 224 -5.62 32.70 6.45
C TYR A 224 -6.87 33.08 7.26
N ARG A 225 -6.75 34.11 8.12
CA ARG A 225 -7.89 34.64 8.85
C ARG A 225 -8.98 35.13 7.89
N ASP A 226 -8.62 35.88 6.82
CA ASP A 226 -9.58 36.38 5.82
C ASP A 226 -10.31 35.21 5.13
N ILE A 227 -9.59 34.15 4.77
CA ILE A 227 -10.20 32.92 4.20
C ILE A 227 -11.22 32.32 5.18
N LEU A 228 -10.88 32.25 6.47
CA LEU A 228 -11.81 31.74 7.47
C LEU A 228 -13.03 32.65 7.63
N ASP A 229 -12.82 33.95 7.68
CA ASP A 229 -13.89 34.94 7.84
C ASP A 229 -14.94 34.83 6.74
N GLU A 230 -14.48 34.73 5.49
CA GLU A 230 -15.35 34.63 4.31
C GLU A 230 -16.02 33.25 4.13
N ASN A 231 -15.39 32.18 4.60
CA ASN A 231 -15.77 30.82 4.14
C ASN A 231 -16.16 29.84 5.26
N LEU A 232 -15.68 30.04 6.50
CA LEU A 232 -15.85 29.04 7.56
C LEU A 232 -17.32 28.89 7.97
N PHE A 233 -17.96 30.01 8.35
CA PHE A 233 -19.35 29.99 8.83
C PHE A 233 -20.32 29.60 7.74
N GLN A 234 -20.09 30.12 6.54
CA GLN A 234 -20.94 29.78 5.39
C GLN A 234 -20.85 28.28 5.08
N SER A 235 -19.66 27.69 5.12
CA SER A 235 -19.50 26.25 4.95
C SER A 235 -20.20 25.45 6.05
N ALA A 236 -20.10 25.89 7.30
CA ALA A 236 -20.80 25.25 8.42
C ALA A 236 -22.33 25.32 8.28
N GLN A 237 -22.85 26.44 7.75
CA GLN A 237 -24.27 26.63 7.48
C GLN A 237 -24.74 25.75 6.31
N ASP A 238 -24.04 25.78 5.18
CA ASP A 238 -24.34 24.97 3.99
C ASP A 238 -24.38 23.48 4.32
N LEU A 239 -23.46 23.03 5.21
CA LEU A 239 -23.38 21.66 5.69
C LEU A 239 -24.30 21.36 6.89
N ARG A 240 -25.09 22.31 7.33
CA ARG A 240 -26.07 22.19 8.45
C ARG A 240 -25.45 21.64 9.74
N LEU A 241 -24.23 22.09 10.08
CA LEU A 241 -23.53 21.63 11.28
C LEU A 241 -24.08 22.26 12.58
N GLY A 242 -24.85 23.32 12.47
CA GLY A 242 -25.36 24.11 13.58
C GLY A 242 -24.30 25.05 14.17
N ARG A 243 -24.71 25.89 15.13
CA ARG A 243 -23.84 26.94 15.72
C ARG A 243 -22.66 26.36 16.53
N ARG A 244 -22.77 25.14 17.08
CA ARG A 244 -21.74 24.49 17.92
C ARG A 244 -21.02 23.40 17.14
N PHE A 245 -20.40 23.73 16.01
CA PHE A 245 -19.52 22.83 15.32
C PHE A 245 -18.09 22.89 15.88
N THR A 246 -17.32 21.86 15.68
CA THR A 246 -15.88 21.83 16.00
C THR A 246 -15.08 22.00 14.74
N PHE A 247 -14.17 22.96 14.72
CA PHE A 247 -13.30 23.23 13.57
C PHE A 247 -11.98 22.50 13.72
N GLN A 248 -11.56 21.77 12.71
CA GLN A 248 -10.26 21.13 12.68
C GLN A 248 -9.33 21.91 11.76
N GLN A 249 -8.19 22.28 12.27
CA GLN A 249 -7.02 22.79 11.54
C GLN A 249 -5.75 22.15 12.11
N ASP A 250 -4.64 22.18 11.36
CA ASP A 250 -3.36 21.71 11.86
C ASP A 250 -2.60 22.80 12.65
N ASN A 251 -1.40 22.46 13.13
CA ASN A 251 -0.57 23.37 13.92
C ASN A 251 0.45 24.15 13.06
N ASP A 252 0.11 24.48 11.82
CA ASP A 252 0.94 25.37 11.00
C ASP A 252 1.11 26.73 11.72
N PRO A 253 2.27 27.40 11.65
CA PRO A 253 2.50 28.70 12.26
C PRO A 253 1.45 29.76 11.92
N LYS A 254 0.89 29.75 10.70
CA LYS A 254 -0.18 30.67 10.30
C LYS A 254 -1.51 30.39 11.01
N HIS A 255 -1.79 29.14 11.35
CA HIS A 255 -2.99 28.73 12.09
C HIS A 255 -2.88 29.01 13.58
N THR A 256 -1.67 28.94 14.12
CA THR A 256 -1.39 29.16 15.54
C THR A 256 -0.98 30.61 15.85
N ALA A 257 -0.91 31.48 14.86
CA ALA A 257 -0.60 32.90 15.01
C ALA A 257 -1.62 33.60 15.92
N LYS A 258 -1.18 34.66 16.62
CA LYS A 258 -2.02 35.44 17.55
C LYS A 258 -3.28 35.94 16.88
N ILE A 259 -3.16 36.55 15.72
CA ILE A 259 -4.29 37.09 14.95
C ILE A 259 -5.35 36.01 14.61
N THR A 260 -4.91 34.82 14.25
CA THR A 260 -5.82 33.72 13.95
C THR A 260 -6.53 33.20 15.20
N LYS A 261 -5.78 33.03 16.30
CA LYS A 261 -6.36 32.62 17.58
C LYS A 261 -7.36 33.62 18.15
N GLU A 262 -7.04 34.87 18.11
CA GLU A 262 -7.93 35.97 18.54
C GLU A 262 -9.21 35.96 17.70
N TRP A 263 -9.10 35.82 16.39
CA TRP A 263 -10.28 35.77 15.51
C TRP A 263 -11.16 34.56 15.84
N LEU A 264 -10.59 33.36 15.98
CA LEU A 264 -11.32 32.14 16.35
C LEU A 264 -12.01 32.26 17.71
N HIS A 265 -11.35 32.86 18.69
CA HIS A 265 -11.88 33.10 20.03
C HIS A 265 -13.04 34.10 20.00
N ASN A 266 -12.86 35.24 19.33
CA ASN A 266 -13.87 36.29 19.23
C ASN A 266 -15.14 35.82 18.51
N ASN A 267 -15.00 34.87 17.57
CA ASN A 267 -16.10 34.24 16.87
C ASN A 267 -16.63 32.97 17.55
N SER A 268 -16.17 32.69 18.77
CA SER A 268 -16.61 31.51 19.56
C SER A 268 -16.48 30.16 18.82
N VAL A 269 -15.46 30.02 17.96
CA VAL A 269 -15.18 28.77 17.22
C VAL A 269 -14.47 27.77 18.11
N THR A 270 -15.07 26.63 18.33
CA THR A 270 -14.43 25.50 19.03
C THR A 270 -13.43 24.82 18.11
N VAL A 271 -12.13 24.90 18.43
CA VAL A 271 -11.05 24.30 17.64
C VAL A 271 -10.67 22.94 18.23
N LEU A 272 -10.55 21.93 17.36
CA LEU A 272 -10.05 20.61 17.74
C LEU A 272 -8.55 20.69 18.04
N GLU A 273 -8.15 20.35 19.27
CA GLU A 273 -6.74 20.24 19.64
C GLU A 273 -6.03 19.18 18.80
N TRP A 274 -5.27 19.61 17.78
CA TRP A 274 -4.68 18.71 16.81
C TRP A 274 -3.24 18.32 17.17
N PRO A 275 -2.85 17.03 17.06
CA PRO A 275 -1.47 16.62 17.30
C PRO A 275 -0.59 17.01 16.11
N SER A 276 0.57 17.61 16.40
CA SER A 276 1.53 18.01 15.36
C SER A 276 2.00 16.81 14.51
N GLN A 277 2.38 17.06 13.27
CA GLN A 277 2.89 16.06 12.32
C GLN A 277 1.95 14.87 12.08
N SER A 278 0.64 15.16 11.97
CA SER A 278 -0.40 14.13 11.87
C SER A 278 -1.30 14.21 10.64
N PRO A 279 -0.74 14.37 9.42
CA PRO A 279 -1.55 14.40 8.20
C PRO A 279 -2.27 13.07 7.95
N ASP A 280 -1.70 11.95 8.41
CA ASP A 280 -2.32 10.62 8.30
C ASP A 280 -3.62 10.48 9.11
N LEU A 281 -3.85 11.32 10.10
CA LEU A 281 -5.11 11.40 10.83
C LEU A 281 -6.14 12.26 10.11
N ASN A 282 -5.72 13.29 9.37
CA ASN A 282 -6.65 14.20 8.71
C ASN A 282 -7.43 13.48 7.58
N PRO A 283 -8.77 13.38 7.68
CA PRO A 283 -9.54 12.69 6.65
C PRO A 283 -9.55 13.41 5.30
N ILE A 284 -9.37 14.74 5.27
CA ILE A 284 -9.41 15.53 4.03
C ILE A 284 -8.28 15.18 3.07
N GLU A 285 -7.15 14.64 3.57
CA GLU A 285 -6.04 14.20 2.74
C GLU A 285 -6.45 13.11 1.72
N HIS A 286 -7.46 12.31 2.07
CA HIS A 286 -8.05 11.35 1.14
C HIS A 286 -8.90 12.04 0.06
N LEU A 287 -9.61 13.11 0.41
CA LEU A 287 -10.37 13.89 -0.56
C LEU A 287 -9.43 14.64 -1.51
N TRP A 288 -8.32 15.17 -1.00
CA TRP A 288 -7.27 15.77 -1.84
C TRP A 288 -6.71 14.80 -2.86
N ARG A 289 -6.48 13.55 -2.46
CA ARG A 289 -6.04 12.51 -3.39
C ARG A 289 -7.10 12.21 -4.45
N ASP A 290 -8.36 12.07 -4.03
CA ASP A 290 -9.47 11.76 -4.93
C ASP A 290 -9.68 12.94 -5.92
N LEU A 291 -9.64 14.19 -5.43
CA LEU A 291 -9.69 15.41 -6.24
C LEU A 291 -8.55 15.46 -7.27
N LYS A 292 -7.30 15.28 -6.83
CA LYS A 292 -6.14 15.29 -7.72
C LYS A 292 -6.26 14.26 -8.84
N MET A 293 -6.74 13.06 -8.52
CA MET A 293 -6.95 12.02 -9.54
C MET A 293 -8.04 12.43 -10.55
N ALA A 294 -9.18 12.94 -10.09
CA ALA A 294 -10.28 13.37 -10.95
C ALA A 294 -9.88 14.54 -11.86
N VAL A 295 -9.21 15.54 -11.29
CA VAL A 295 -8.72 16.71 -12.03
C VAL A 295 -7.73 16.30 -13.13
N HIS A 296 -6.75 15.46 -12.81
CA HIS A 296 -5.75 15.04 -13.79
C HIS A 296 -6.33 14.11 -14.88
N GLN A 297 -7.44 13.42 -14.62
CA GLN A 297 -8.15 12.67 -15.67
C GLN A 297 -8.77 13.59 -16.72
N ARG A 298 -9.12 14.81 -16.36
CA ARG A 298 -9.70 15.82 -17.27
C ARG A 298 -8.66 16.60 -18.07
N LEU A 299 -7.38 16.41 -17.79
CA LEU A 299 -6.24 16.96 -18.54
C LEU A 299 -6.29 18.50 -18.72
N PRO A 300 -6.33 19.30 -17.65
CA PRO A 300 -6.34 20.75 -17.77
C PRO A 300 -5.15 21.27 -18.58
N SER A 301 -5.39 22.30 -19.39
CA SER A 301 -4.38 22.90 -20.27
C SER A 301 -3.67 24.12 -19.68
N ASN A 302 -4.32 24.82 -18.75
CA ASN A 302 -3.83 26.03 -18.09
C ASN A 302 -4.35 26.15 -16.65
N LEU A 303 -3.83 27.12 -15.90
CA LEU A 303 -4.16 27.31 -14.48
C LEU A 303 -5.62 27.72 -14.25
N THR A 304 -6.20 28.51 -15.12
CA THR A 304 -7.62 28.93 -15.03
C THR A 304 -8.55 27.73 -15.21
N GLU A 305 -8.24 26.90 -16.20
CA GLU A 305 -8.99 25.65 -16.41
C GLU A 305 -8.78 24.68 -15.26
N LEU A 306 -7.56 24.58 -14.74
CA LEU A 306 -7.24 23.75 -13.58
C LEU A 306 -8.10 24.16 -12.38
N GLU A 307 -8.20 25.46 -12.08
CA GLU A 307 -9.00 25.95 -10.96
C GLU A 307 -10.50 25.64 -11.16
N ARG A 308 -11.03 25.91 -12.35
CA ARG A 308 -12.43 25.60 -12.70
C ARG A 308 -12.74 24.11 -12.51
N ILE A 309 -11.89 23.25 -13.04
CA ILE A 309 -12.04 21.79 -12.91
C ILE A 309 -11.95 21.36 -11.44
N CYS A 310 -11.05 21.94 -10.65
CA CYS A 310 -10.95 21.64 -9.21
C CYS A 310 -12.26 21.95 -8.48
N LYS A 311 -12.88 23.11 -8.73
CA LYS A 311 -14.16 23.49 -8.14
C LYS A 311 -15.29 22.55 -8.53
N GLU A 312 -15.38 22.19 -9.81
CA GLU A 312 -16.37 21.24 -10.33
C GLU A 312 -16.21 19.85 -9.72
N GLU A 313 -15.00 19.30 -9.72
CA GLU A 313 -14.75 17.96 -9.18
C GLU A 313 -14.91 17.89 -7.66
N TRP A 314 -14.61 18.99 -6.94
CA TRP A 314 -14.87 19.10 -5.52
C TRP A 314 -16.37 18.99 -5.19
N GLN A 315 -17.21 19.68 -5.93
CA GLN A 315 -18.67 19.61 -5.78
C GLN A 315 -19.24 18.25 -6.17
N ARG A 316 -18.58 17.53 -7.06
CA ARG A 316 -18.99 16.17 -7.49
C ARG A 316 -18.66 15.07 -6.48
N ILE A 317 -17.85 15.36 -5.47
CA ILE A 317 -17.52 14.37 -4.44
C ILE A 317 -18.81 13.95 -3.73
N PRO A 318 -19.21 12.68 -3.77
CA PRO A 318 -20.48 12.25 -3.20
C PRO A 318 -20.44 12.32 -1.67
N LYS A 319 -21.54 12.75 -1.05
CA LYS A 319 -21.75 12.79 0.40
C LYS A 319 -21.36 11.45 1.07
N SER A 320 -21.72 10.33 0.46
CA SER A 320 -21.38 8.99 0.97
C SER A 320 -19.87 8.77 1.12
N ARG A 321 -19.04 9.45 0.32
CA ARG A 321 -17.58 9.42 0.45
C ARG A 321 -17.13 10.17 1.70
N CYS A 322 -17.69 11.34 1.94
CA CYS A 322 -17.43 12.15 3.14
C CYS A 322 -17.84 11.41 4.41
N GLU A 323 -19.04 10.84 4.43
CA GLU A 323 -19.53 10.01 5.54
C GLU A 323 -18.61 8.83 5.86
N LYS A 324 -18.16 8.09 4.84
CA LYS A 324 -17.24 6.96 5.00
C LYS A 324 -15.90 7.39 5.59
N LEU A 325 -15.36 8.53 5.20
CA LEU A 325 -14.11 9.05 5.73
C LEU A 325 -14.24 9.43 7.22
N VAL A 326 -15.28 10.17 7.59
CA VAL A 326 -15.54 10.53 8.98
C VAL A 326 -15.86 9.28 9.83
N ALA A 327 -16.64 8.34 9.31
CA ALA A 327 -16.92 7.07 9.98
C ALA A 327 -15.66 6.20 10.19
N SER A 328 -14.65 6.33 9.32
CA SER A 328 -13.38 5.61 9.45
C SER A 328 -12.42 6.21 10.48
N PHE A 329 -12.69 7.41 11.00
CA PHE A 329 -11.79 8.12 11.91
C PHE A 329 -11.41 7.32 13.17
N PRO A 330 -12.34 6.63 13.88
CA PRO A 330 -11.97 5.78 15.01
C PRO A 330 -10.96 4.68 14.65
N LYS A 331 -11.06 4.12 13.44
CA LYS A 331 -10.09 3.10 12.97
C LYS A 331 -8.68 3.69 12.80
N LYS A 332 -8.59 4.96 12.39
CA LYS A 332 -7.30 5.68 12.34
C LYS A 332 -6.73 5.90 13.74
N LEU A 333 -7.57 6.29 14.71
CA LEU A 333 -7.17 6.48 16.10
C LEU A 333 -6.71 5.17 16.74
N MET A 334 -7.42 4.06 16.51
CA MET A 334 -6.97 2.74 16.94
C MET A 334 -5.62 2.37 16.36
N ALA A 335 -5.41 2.60 15.06
CA ALA A 335 -4.13 2.33 14.42
C ALA A 335 -2.98 3.14 15.01
N VAL A 336 -3.22 4.37 15.48
CA VAL A 336 -2.21 5.16 16.22
C VAL A 336 -1.86 4.50 17.55
N LEU A 337 -2.84 4.00 18.29
CA LEU A 337 -2.59 3.31 19.56
C LEU A 337 -1.82 2.00 19.35
N ASP A 338 -2.22 1.20 18.36
CA ASP A 338 -1.55 -0.06 17.98
C ASP A 338 -0.09 0.17 17.58
N GLN A 339 0.17 1.28 16.89
CA GLN A 339 1.52 1.68 16.45
C GLN A 339 2.26 2.54 17.48
N LYS A 340 1.76 2.62 18.72
CA LYS A 340 2.37 3.39 19.83
C LYS A 340 2.70 4.85 19.43
N GLY A 341 1.79 5.50 18.73
CA GLY A 341 1.92 6.88 18.27
C GLY A 341 2.67 7.07 16.95
N ALA A 342 3.24 6.03 16.36
CA ALA A 342 3.92 6.10 15.06
C ALA A 342 2.96 6.41 13.90
N SER A 343 3.50 6.77 12.71
CA SER A 343 2.71 7.03 11.51
C SER A 343 1.93 5.79 11.09
N THR A 344 0.66 5.98 10.77
CA THR A 344 -0.24 4.91 10.33
C THR A 344 -0.15 4.68 8.82
N LYS A 345 -0.80 3.63 8.34
CA LYS A 345 -0.91 3.32 6.90
C LYS A 345 -1.94 4.18 6.15
N TYR A 346 -2.69 4.99 6.88
CA TYR A 346 -3.73 5.86 6.32
C TYR A 346 -3.16 7.13 5.74
#